data_8f43b145a9a68c762cd26c7a00748913
#
_entry.id   8f43b145a9a68c762cd26c7a00748913
#
_cell.length_a   1.000
_cell.length_b   1.000
_cell.length_c   1.000
_cell.angle_alpha   90.00
_cell.angle_beta   90.00
_cell.angle_gamma   90.00
#
_symmetry.space_group_name_H-M   'P 1'
#
loop_
_entity.id
_entity.type
_entity.pdbx_description
1 polymer ?
#
loop_
_entity_poly.entity_id
_entity_poly.type
_entity_poly.pdbx_seq_one_letter_code
_entity_poly.pdbx_strand_id
1 'polypeptide(L)'
;MMPRSLRRARVAGGCYALALLLGVLFGATPVAGGHTTPARAATGDIGHVGPSTSGDGSAATGEKPESKLWWNDGAWWAVLFHTSSQTHHIFRLNRATQQWVDTGTIVDNRPKTRSDALWDGTRLYVSSHVRASSSSGAASGNPARLYRFSYDAATKTYTRDAGFPAQITSYSSETLTIDKDSTGVLWATWTQGSKVYVNSTTGGDAVWGTPFVLPVTAATGLDSDDISSVVSFGGARTGVMWSNQVASAVYFAEHVDGASRSTWAVTRTAVQGPNSADDHINVKSLQADASGRVYAVIKTSLDDAGATSSAPLIMLLARDPATGAWSSYRVGQIKDCHTRPVLLIDSEHQTLYVFMTAPDSGCPYTGYPGTIFMKSSPMSSIAFPDGRGTPIIRDALSPNMNNVTTTKQNVTSATGMVVMASNDVTQRYWHADLPLGSS
;
A
#
# COMPACT_ATOMS: atom_id res chain seq x y z
N MET A 1 22.10 29.57 18.57
CA MET A 1 20.92 29.02 19.30
C MET A 1 20.37 27.90 18.46
N MET A 2 20.61 26.67 18.83
CA MET A 2 20.11 25.48 18.11
C MET A 2 18.78 25.06 18.74
N PRO A 3 17.75 24.74 17.97
CA PRO A 3 16.57 24.08 18.52
C PRO A 3 16.86 22.60 18.78
N ARG A 4 16.56 22.14 19.98
CA ARG A 4 16.69 20.77 20.43
C ARG A 4 15.57 19.93 19.80
N SER A 5 15.95 18.93 19.00
CA SER A 5 15.04 17.86 18.58
C SER A 5 14.70 16.97 19.79
N LEU A 6 13.44 16.94 20.18
CA LEU A 6 12.91 16.01 21.15
C LEU A 6 12.76 14.63 20.52
N ARG A 7 13.76 13.79 20.66
CA ARG A 7 13.66 12.36 20.36
C ARG A 7 12.70 11.70 21.36
N ARG A 8 11.56 11.21 20.93
CA ARG A 8 10.72 10.34 21.74
C ARG A 8 11.40 8.98 21.89
N ALA A 9 11.68 8.60 23.13
CA ALA A 9 12.25 7.31 23.51
C ALA A 9 11.21 6.21 23.25
N ARG A 10 11.59 5.21 22.46
CA ARG A 10 10.85 3.94 22.35
C ARG A 10 11.05 3.15 23.64
N VAL A 11 9.96 2.88 24.35
CA VAL A 11 9.96 1.98 25.52
C VAL A 11 10.02 0.55 24.99
N ALA A 12 11.14 -0.12 25.19
CA ALA A 12 11.27 -1.56 24.97
C ALA A 12 10.68 -2.28 26.19
N GLY A 13 9.53 -2.93 26.02
CA GLY A 13 8.94 -3.82 27.02
C GLY A 13 9.70 -5.14 27.06
N GLY A 14 10.46 -5.37 28.12
CA GLY A 14 11.10 -6.65 28.38
C GLY A 14 10.10 -7.64 28.98
N CYS A 15 9.88 -8.77 28.30
CA CYS A 15 9.17 -9.91 28.89
C CYS A 15 10.15 -10.77 29.70
N TYR A 16 9.87 -10.93 30.98
CA TYR A 16 10.52 -11.94 31.82
C TYR A 16 9.90 -13.31 31.55
N ALA A 17 10.72 -14.25 31.14
CA ALA A 17 10.35 -15.65 31.01
C ALA A 17 10.49 -16.34 32.38
N LEU A 18 9.42 -16.93 32.88
CA LEU A 18 9.43 -17.83 34.02
C LEU A 18 9.41 -19.27 33.50
N ALA A 19 10.52 -19.98 33.66
CA ALA A 19 10.63 -21.38 33.29
C ALA A 19 10.09 -22.27 34.41
N LEU A 20 9.09 -23.12 34.12
CA LEU A 20 8.69 -24.23 34.95
C LEU A 20 8.92 -25.53 34.16
N LEU A 21 9.88 -26.33 34.67
CA LEU A 21 10.12 -27.71 34.23
C LEU A 21 9.04 -28.63 34.84
N LEU A 22 8.38 -29.44 34.01
CA LEU A 22 7.76 -30.68 34.44
C LEU A 22 7.82 -31.74 33.32
N GLY A 23 8.08 -32.94 33.76
CA GLY A 23 8.63 -34.06 33.07
C GLY A 23 7.76 -34.76 31.99
N VAL A 24 8.47 -35.54 31.25
CA VAL A 24 8.15 -36.32 30.05
C VAL A 24 7.30 -37.55 30.35
N LEU A 25 6.28 -37.76 29.52
CA LEU A 25 5.76 -39.10 29.22
C LEU A 25 5.50 -39.17 27.71
N PHE A 26 6.25 -40.03 27.04
CA PHE A 26 6.08 -40.38 25.62
C PHE A 26 4.82 -41.21 25.41
N GLY A 27 3.87 -40.64 24.69
CA GLY A 27 2.79 -41.40 24.05
C GLY A 27 2.72 -40.98 22.58
N ALA A 28 3.07 -41.91 21.68
CA ALA A 28 2.91 -41.68 20.25
C ALA A 28 1.42 -41.68 19.88
N THR A 29 0.92 -40.54 19.45
CA THR A 29 -0.41 -40.42 18.85
C THR A 29 -0.27 -40.15 17.34
N PRO A 30 -1.19 -40.68 16.51
CA PRO A 30 -1.08 -40.54 15.05
C PRO A 30 -1.27 -39.08 14.63
N VAL A 31 -0.47 -38.63 13.66
CA VAL A 31 -0.57 -37.35 13.02
C VAL A 31 -1.88 -37.26 12.26
N ALA A 32 -2.91 -36.71 12.88
CA ALA A 32 -4.10 -36.27 12.18
C ALA A 32 -3.76 -35.02 11.41
N GLY A 33 -3.95 -35.02 10.09
CA GLY A 33 -3.81 -33.84 9.23
C GLY A 33 -4.68 -32.71 9.78
N GLY A 34 -4.03 -31.65 10.28
CA GLY A 34 -4.71 -30.52 10.86
C GLY A 34 -5.44 -29.72 9.78
N HIS A 35 -6.73 -30.00 9.60
CA HIS A 35 -7.62 -29.01 8.99
C HIS A 35 -7.72 -27.85 9.98
N THR A 36 -7.06 -26.74 9.67
CA THR A 36 -7.28 -25.50 10.42
C THR A 36 -8.71 -25.08 10.20
N THR A 37 -9.54 -25.25 11.21
CA THR A 37 -10.91 -24.73 11.23
C THR A 37 -10.85 -23.24 10.92
N PRO A 38 -11.64 -22.71 9.95
CA PRO A 38 -11.67 -21.28 9.70
C PRO A 38 -12.05 -20.55 10.99
N ALA A 39 -11.33 -19.48 11.31
CA ALA A 39 -11.66 -18.66 12.49
C ALA A 39 -13.08 -18.12 12.31
N ARG A 40 -13.95 -18.41 13.28
CA ARG A 40 -15.33 -17.93 13.28
C ARG A 40 -15.35 -16.47 13.69
N ALA A 41 -16.07 -15.62 12.94
CA ALA A 41 -16.27 -14.23 13.30
C ALA A 41 -16.92 -14.09 14.68
N ALA A 42 -16.42 -13.16 15.49
CA ALA A 42 -17.00 -12.83 16.79
C ALA A 42 -18.15 -11.84 16.62
N THR A 43 -19.03 -11.75 17.63
CA THR A 43 -20.08 -10.74 17.65
C THR A 43 -19.44 -9.34 17.69
N GLY A 44 -19.76 -8.50 16.70
CA GLY A 44 -19.24 -7.14 16.56
C GLY A 44 -18.04 -7.01 15.62
N ASP A 45 -17.57 -8.11 15.01
CA ASP A 45 -16.63 -8.06 13.90
C ASP A 45 -17.25 -7.38 12.68
N ILE A 46 -16.42 -6.68 11.90
CA ILE A 46 -16.79 -6.07 10.62
C ILE A 46 -15.79 -6.55 9.58
N GLY A 47 -16.29 -7.00 8.41
CA GLY A 47 -15.48 -7.65 7.40
C GLY A 47 -15.23 -9.14 7.72
N HIS A 48 -14.22 -9.72 7.08
CA HIS A 48 -13.98 -11.14 7.09
C HIS A 48 -12.53 -11.44 7.48
N VAL A 49 -12.35 -12.42 8.38
CA VAL A 49 -11.03 -12.90 8.79
C VAL A 49 -10.37 -13.70 7.66
N GLY A 50 -9.11 -13.40 7.38
CA GLY A 50 -8.30 -14.06 6.38
C GLY A 50 -7.24 -15.01 6.96
N PRO A 51 -6.26 -15.43 6.15
CA PRO A 51 -5.13 -16.27 6.56
C PRO A 51 -4.30 -15.64 7.69
N SER A 52 -3.49 -16.49 8.34
CA SER A 52 -2.52 -16.01 9.34
C SER A 52 -1.34 -15.32 8.66
N THR A 53 -0.79 -14.30 9.35
CA THR A 53 0.44 -13.60 8.99
C THR A 53 1.62 -13.98 9.88
N SER A 54 1.47 -15.04 10.69
CA SER A 54 2.48 -15.45 11.66
C SER A 54 3.80 -15.81 10.99
N GLY A 55 4.86 -15.09 11.33
CA GLY A 55 6.19 -15.24 10.72
C GLY A 55 6.55 -14.13 9.72
N ASP A 56 5.57 -13.39 9.17
CA ASP A 56 5.82 -12.30 8.21
C ASP A 56 6.29 -10.98 8.87
N GLY A 57 6.05 -10.82 10.16
CA GLY A 57 6.30 -9.56 10.88
C GLY A 57 5.13 -8.59 10.79
N SER A 58 5.36 -7.33 11.18
CA SER A 58 4.36 -6.26 11.13
C SER A 58 4.12 -5.77 9.71
N ALA A 59 2.98 -5.13 9.47
CA ALA A 59 2.60 -4.58 8.17
C ALA A 59 2.52 -5.64 7.05
N ALA A 60 1.93 -6.79 7.34
CA ALA A 60 1.81 -7.90 6.38
C ALA A 60 1.03 -7.51 5.11
N THR A 61 0.15 -6.53 5.18
CA THR A 61 -0.58 -5.97 4.02
C THR A 61 0.21 -4.96 3.20
N GLY A 62 1.48 -4.72 3.50
CA GLY A 62 2.32 -3.74 2.82
C GLY A 62 2.40 -2.41 3.55
N GLU A 63 3.14 -1.48 2.97
CA GLU A 63 3.30 -0.13 3.50
C GLU A 63 2.63 0.87 2.55
N LYS A 64 1.77 1.70 3.10
CA LYS A 64 1.26 2.98 2.54
C LYS A 64 0.91 2.99 1.02
N PRO A 65 1.85 3.23 0.05
CA PRO A 65 1.54 3.30 -1.37
C PRO A 65 1.35 1.93 -2.04
N GLU A 66 1.76 0.84 -1.40
CA GLU A 66 1.81 -0.49 -2.00
C GLU A 66 0.44 -1.13 -2.13
N SER A 67 0.20 -1.82 -3.25
CA SER A 67 -1.04 -2.53 -3.55
C SER A 67 -0.79 -4.03 -3.59
N LYS A 68 -1.56 -4.82 -2.84
CA LYS A 68 -1.42 -6.28 -2.81
C LYS A 68 -2.47 -7.04 -3.60
N LEU A 69 -3.54 -6.35 -4.04
CA LEU A 69 -4.69 -6.96 -4.66
C LEU A 69 -4.80 -6.60 -6.14
N TRP A 70 -5.42 -7.49 -6.91
CA TRP A 70 -5.86 -7.20 -8.28
C TRP A 70 -7.10 -7.99 -8.64
N TRP A 71 -7.84 -7.47 -9.63
CA TRP A 71 -8.98 -8.15 -10.24
C TRP A 71 -8.58 -8.77 -11.57
N ASN A 72 -8.87 -10.03 -11.77
CA ASN A 72 -8.70 -10.72 -13.04
C ASN A 72 -9.67 -11.89 -13.16
N ASP A 73 -10.22 -12.09 -14.36
CA ASP A 73 -11.05 -13.24 -14.72
C ASP A 73 -12.17 -13.55 -13.71
N GLY A 74 -12.94 -12.52 -13.36
CA GLY A 74 -14.09 -12.64 -12.47
C GLY A 74 -13.75 -12.90 -11.00
N ALA A 75 -12.49 -12.74 -10.58
CA ALA A 75 -12.07 -12.98 -9.22
C ALA A 75 -11.11 -11.89 -8.69
N TRP A 76 -11.09 -11.71 -7.38
CA TRP A 76 -10.07 -10.98 -6.67
C TRP A 76 -8.91 -11.90 -6.28
N TRP A 77 -7.72 -11.38 -6.44
CA TRP A 77 -6.46 -12.06 -6.14
C TRP A 77 -5.60 -11.20 -5.24
N ALA A 78 -4.69 -11.82 -4.48
CA ALA A 78 -3.77 -11.12 -3.60
C ALA A 78 -2.44 -11.85 -3.45
N VAL A 79 -1.37 -11.11 -3.15
CA VAL A 79 -0.12 -11.67 -2.64
C VAL A 79 -0.21 -11.72 -1.12
N LEU A 80 -0.31 -12.92 -0.55
CA LEU A 80 -0.40 -13.13 0.90
C LEU A 80 0.71 -14.08 1.38
N PHE A 81 1.03 -13.97 2.65
CA PHE A 81 2.00 -14.83 3.30
C PHE A 81 1.39 -16.20 3.61
N HIS A 82 2.11 -17.25 3.27
CA HIS A 82 1.75 -18.64 3.57
C HIS A 82 2.59 -19.16 4.73
N THR A 83 1.96 -19.34 5.88
CA THR A 83 2.65 -19.59 7.15
C THR A 83 3.39 -20.92 7.20
N SER A 84 2.89 -21.98 6.54
CA SER A 84 3.53 -23.31 6.58
C SER A 84 4.84 -23.34 5.78
N SER A 85 4.93 -22.62 4.65
CA SER A 85 6.16 -22.55 3.84
C SER A 85 7.02 -21.31 4.17
N GLN A 86 6.51 -20.36 4.96
CA GLN A 86 7.16 -19.08 5.26
C GLN A 86 7.53 -18.28 3.99
N THR A 87 6.64 -18.31 2.99
CA THR A 87 6.81 -17.68 1.68
C THR A 87 5.57 -16.89 1.28
N HIS A 88 5.69 -15.98 0.32
CA HIS A 88 4.55 -15.24 -0.21
C HIS A 88 3.98 -15.98 -1.42
N HIS A 89 2.68 -16.20 -1.43
CA HIS A 89 1.95 -16.89 -2.49
C HIS A 89 0.89 -16.00 -3.12
N ILE A 90 0.39 -16.41 -4.29
CA ILE A 90 -0.82 -15.88 -4.89
C ILE A 90 -2.03 -16.60 -4.30
N PHE A 91 -2.97 -15.85 -3.76
CA PHE A 91 -4.26 -16.33 -3.25
C PHE A 91 -5.40 -15.79 -4.11
N ARG A 92 -6.50 -16.55 -4.18
CA ARG A 92 -7.74 -16.17 -4.83
C ARG A 92 -8.86 -16.08 -3.80
N LEU A 93 -9.65 -15.01 -3.85
CA LEU A 93 -10.84 -14.88 -2.99
C LEU A 93 -11.99 -15.74 -3.54
N ASN A 94 -12.49 -16.63 -2.72
CA ASN A 94 -13.78 -17.28 -2.92
C ASN A 94 -14.87 -16.39 -2.30
N ARG A 95 -15.57 -15.62 -3.12
CA ARG A 95 -16.59 -14.68 -2.66
C ARG A 95 -17.80 -15.35 -1.98
N ALA A 96 -18.14 -16.58 -2.36
CA ALA A 96 -19.27 -17.29 -1.76
C ALA A 96 -18.99 -17.67 -0.30
N THR A 97 -17.74 -17.93 0.05
CA THR A 97 -17.33 -18.32 1.41
C THR A 97 -16.52 -17.23 2.13
N GLN A 98 -16.14 -16.16 1.42
CA GLN A 98 -15.25 -15.10 1.90
C GLN A 98 -13.90 -15.64 2.39
N GLN A 99 -13.38 -16.69 1.74
CA GLN A 99 -12.12 -17.32 2.08
C GLN A 99 -11.07 -17.07 1.00
N TRP A 100 -9.86 -16.71 1.42
CA TRP A 100 -8.69 -16.67 0.55
C TRP A 100 -8.12 -18.07 0.39
N VAL A 101 -8.11 -18.55 -0.85
CA VAL A 101 -7.63 -19.88 -1.22
C VAL A 101 -6.22 -19.76 -1.78
N ASP A 102 -5.25 -20.44 -1.18
CA ASP A 102 -3.89 -20.52 -1.71
C ASP A 102 -3.89 -21.29 -3.03
N THR A 103 -3.28 -20.73 -4.06
CA THR A 103 -3.15 -21.36 -5.38
C THR A 103 -1.88 -22.21 -5.50
N GLY A 104 -1.02 -22.20 -4.49
CA GLY A 104 0.28 -22.87 -4.51
C GLY A 104 1.36 -22.11 -5.32
N THR A 105 1.03 -21.00 -5.96
CA THR A 105 1.98 -20.22 -6.74
C THR A 105 2.83 -19.33 -5.85
N ILE A 106 4.11 -19.66 -5.71
CA ILE A 106 5.08 -18.90 -4.91
C ILE A 106 5.49 -17.64 -5.66
N VAL A 107 5.36 -16.48 -5.01
CA VAL A 107 5.87 -15.19 -5.46
C VAL A 107 7.31 -15.01 -4.97
N ASP A 108 7.50 -14.80 -3.67
CA ASP A 108 8.82 -14.62 -3.07
C ASP A 108 9.04 -15.65 -1.94
N ASN A 109 10.21 -16.27 -1.97
CA ASN A 109 10.63 -17.25 -0.98
C ASN A 109 11.33 -16.63 0.24
N ARG A 110 11.37 -15.31 0.34
CA ARG A 110 11.93 -14.58 1.48
C ARG A 110 10.79 -14.14 2.42
N PRO A 111 10.83 -14.49 3.69
CA PRO A 111 9.88 -13.95 4.67
C PRO A 111 10.16 -12.45 4.92
N LYS A 112 9.18 -11.74 5.46
CA LYS A 112 9.28 -10.33 5.86
C LYS A 112 9.58 -9.36 4.71
N THR A 113 9.29 -9.75 3.47
CA THR A 113 9.30 -8.84 2.32
C THR A 113 7.95 -8.14 2.19
N ARG A 114 7.95 -7.00 1.50
CA ARG A 114 6.73 -6.28 1.13
C ARG A 114 6.62 -6.27 -0.37
N SER A 115 5.41 -6.13 -0.89
CA SER A 115 5.18 -6.25 -2.32
C SER A 115 4.15 -5.25 -2.83
N ASP A 116 4.34 -4.86 -4.08
CA ASP A 116 3.41 -4.05 -4.85
C ASP A 116 3.03 -4.78 -6.13
N ALA A 117 1.74 -5.02 -6.34
CA ALA A 117 1.20 -5.81 -7.45
C ALA A 117 0.60 -4.90 -8.53
N LEU A 118 0.88 -5.25 -9.78
CA LEU A 118 0.37 -4.59 -10.98
C LEU A 118 -0.14 -5.63 -11.97
N TRP A 119 -1.44 -5.61 -12.26
CA TRP A 119 -2.05 -6.35 -13.36
C TRP A 119 -2.24 -5.40 -14.55
N ASP A 120 -1.60 -5.69 -15.68
CA ASP A 120 -1.66 -4.84 -16.89
C ASP A 120 -2.73 -5.27 -17.92
N GLY A 121 -3.59 -6.21 -17.53
CA GLY A 121 -4.59 -6.81 -18.42
C GLY A 121 -4.12 -8.10 -19.11
N THR A 122 -2.81 -8.38 -19.08
CA THR A 122 -2.20 -9.55 -19.74
C THR A 122 -1.26 -10.31 -18.83
N ARG A 123 -0.47 -9.60 -18.04
CA ARG A 123 0.56 -10.12 -17.13
C ARG A 123 0.40 -9.55 -15.73
N LEU A 124 0.72 -10.37 -14.76
CA LEU A 124 0.87 -9.92 -13.39
C LEU A 124 2.35 -9.63 -13.12
N TYR A 125 2.62 -8.42 -12.65
CA TYR A 125 3.92 -8.00 -12.13
C TYR A 125 3.81 -7.81 -10.63
N VAL A 126 4.79 -8.34 -9.91
CA VAL A 126 4.88 -8.16 -8.47
C VAL A 126 6.31 -7.73 -8.14
N SER A 127 6.47 -6.50 -7.66
CA SER A 127 7.72 -6.13 -7.00
C SER A 127 7.73 -6.67 -5.58
N SER A 128 8.88 -7.13 -5.11
CA SER A 128 9.06 -7.58 -3.74
C SER A 128 10.41 -7.09 -3.20
N HIS A 129 10.37 -6.42 -2.06
CA HIS A 129 11.56 -5.83 -1.44
C HIS A 129 11.69 -6.21 0.03
N VAL A 130 12.92 -6.26 0.52
CA VAL A 130 13.20 -6.37 1.95
C VAL A 130 12.89 -5.02 2.60
N ARG A 131 12.02 -5.04 3.62
CA ARG A 131 11.60 -3.82 4.29
C ARG A 131 12.73 -3.20 5.12
N ALA A 132 12.98 -1.92 4.91
CA ALA A 132 13.74 -1.06 5.81
C ALA A 132 12.76 -0.22 6.65
N SER A 133 13.21 0.25 7.82
CA SER A 133 12.36 1.11 8.68
C SER A 133 12.31 2.57 8.22
N SER A 134 13.20 2.95 7.30
CA SER A 134 13.32 4.31 6.77
C SER A 134 14.31 4.33 5.59
N SER A 135 14.41 5.42 4.85
CA SER A 135 15.38 5.59 3.77
C SER A 135 16.84 5.55 4.24
N SER A 136 17.11 6.00 5.45
CA SER A 136 18.45 5.92 6.09
C SER A 136 18.80 4.51 6.55
N GLY A 137 17.80 3.65 6.80
CA GLY A 137 17.96 2.24 7.13
C GLY A 137 18.14 1.34 5.90
N ALA A 138 18.08 1.88 4.69
CA ALA A 138 18.28 1.11 3.46
C ALA A 138 19.69 0.48 3.41
N ALA A 139 19.75 -0.84 3.25
CA ALA A 139 20.99 -1.61 3.27
C ALA A 139 21.22 -2.36 1.97
N SER A 140 22.46 -2.31 1.47
CA SER A 140 22.90 -3.09 0.32
C SER A 140 22.92 -4.59 0.61
N GLY A 141 22.84 -5.42 -0.42
CA GLY A 141 22.77 -6.89 -0.27
C GLY A 141 21.35 -7.41 -0.02
N ASN A 142 20.35 -6.53 -0.02
CA ASN A 142 18.92 -6.86 0.16
C ASN A 142 18.12 -6.49 -1.09
N PRO A 143 18.26 -7.23 -2.19
CA PRO A 143 17.71 -6.81 -3.48
C PRO A 143 16.20 -6.76 -3.47
N ALA A 144 15.66 -5.68 -4.04
CA ALA A 144 14.29 -5.66 -4.51
C ALA A 144 14.21 -6.37 -5.87
N ARG A 145 13.18 -7.17 -6.05
CA ARG A 145 12.99 -8.08 -7.20
C ARG A 145 11.66 -7.83 -7.87
N LEU A 146 11.63 -7.96 -9.19
CA LEU A 146 10.41 -8.05 -9.97
C LEU A 146 10.14 -9.52 -10.29
N TYR A 147 8.92 -9.95 -10.04
CA TYR A 147 8.35 -11.22 -10.50
C TYR A 147 7.32 -10.94 -11.58
N ARG A 148 7.29 -11.76 -12.65
CA ARG A 148 6.25 -11.69 -13.68
C ARG A 148 5.58 -13.05 -13.82
N PHE A 149 4.26 -13.03 -14.00
CA PHE A 149 3.45 -14.23 -14.12
C PHE A 149 2.53 -14.15 -15.33
N SER A 150 2.44 -15.27 -16.04
CA SER A 150 1.40 -15.53 -17.05
C SER A 150 0.19 -16.14 -16.37
N TYR A 151 -1.00 -15.76 -16.82
CA TYR A 151 -2.27 -16.30 -16.36
C TYR A 151 -2.83 -17.31 -17.37
N ASP A 152 -3.29 -18.45 -16.87
CA ASP A 152 -4.05 -19.45 -17.63
C ASP A 152 -5.51 -19.42 -17.17
N ALA A 153 -6.39 -18.95 -18.06
CA ALA A 153 -7.82 -18.82 -17.77
C ALA A 153 -8.54 -20.18 -17.67
N ALA A 154 -8.04 -21.23 -18.32
CA ALA A 154 -8.65 -22.56 -18.27
C ALA A 154 -8.45 -23.23 -16.89
N THR A 155 -7.25 -23.09 -16.33
CA THR A 155 -6.89 -23.63 -15.02
C THR A 155 -7.05 -22.62 -13.89
N LYS A 156 -7.25 -21.34 -14.20
CA LYS A 156 -7.29 -20.22 -13.25
C LYS A 156 -6.05 -20.16 -12.35
N THR A 157 -4.89 -20.28 -12.97
CA THR A 157 -3.60 -20.29 -12.28
C THR A 157 -2.63 -19.26 -12.86
N TYR A 158 -1.74 -18.78 -11.99
CA TYR A 158 -0.60 -17.97 -12.38
C TYR A 158 0.66 -18.80 -12.39
N THR A 159 1.44 -18.73 -13.46
CA THR A 159 2.75 -19.39 -13.57
C THR A 159 3.83 -18.35 -13.74
N ARG A 160 4.89 -18.44 -12.92
CA ARG A 160 6.03 -17.52 -13.03
C ARG A 160 6.76 -17.72 -14.35
N ASP A 161 6.96 -16.62 -15.07
CA ASP A 161 7.63 -16.61 -16.36
C ASP A 161 9.14 -16.89 -16.22
N ALA A 162 9.74 -17.51 -17.23
CA ALA A 162 11.18 -17.72 -17.29
C ALA A 162 11.92 -16.37 -17.30
N GLY A 163 13.11 -16.34 -16.69
CA GLY A 163 13.91 -15.12 -16.52
C GLY A 163 13.55 -14.27 -15.31
N PHE A 164 12.55 -14.66 -14.52
CA PHE A 164 12.19 -13.97 -13.28
C PHE A 164 12.53 -14.82 -12.04
N PRO A 165 12.89 -14.18 -10.90
CA PRO A 165 12.83 -12.73 -10.66
C PRO A 165 14.00 -11.97 -11.30
N ALA A 166 13.71 -10.72 -11.72
CA ALA A 166 14.69 -9.74 -12.14
C ALA A 166 15.01 -8.74 -11.00
N GLN A 167 16.24 -8.27 -10.89
CA GLN A 167 16.63 -7.34 -9.83
C GLN A 167 16.31 -5.90 -10.23
N ILE A 168 15.57 -5.17 -9.38
CA ILE A 168 15.25 -3.74 -9.53
C ILE A 168 16.36 -2.88 -8.92
N THR A 169 16.77 -3.18 -7.70
CA THR A 169 17.84 -2.53 -6.95
C THR A 169 18.51 -3.55 -6.00
N SER A 170 19.72 -3.27 -5.55
CA SER A 170 20.44 -4.10 -4.55
C SER A 170 20.12 -3.71 -3.10
N TYR A 171 19.31 -2.67 -2.88
CA TYR A 171 19.02 -2.13 -1.55
C TYR A 171 17.65 -2.54 -1.05
N SER A 172 17.53 -2.67 0.28
CA SER A 172 16.25 -2.65 0.98
C SER A 172 15.64 -1.24 0.93
N SER A 173 14.33 -1.13 1.09
CA SER A 173 13.62 0.15 1.12
C SER A 173 12.45 0.08 2.08
N GLU A 174 11.94 1.22 2.53
CA GLU A 174 10.71 1.26 3.32
C GLU A 174 9.52 0.89 2.46
N THR A 175 9.38 1.55 1.32
CA THR A 175 8.36 1.28 0.30
C THR A 175 9.03 1.13 -1.06
N LEU A 176 8.40 0.37 -1.96
CA LEU A 176 8.77 0.32 -3.37
C LEU A 176 7.54 0.07 -4.21
N THR A 177 7.21 1.00 -5.10
CA THR A 177 6.08 0.86 -6.02
C THR A 177 6.53 0.74 -7.46
N ILE A 178 5.72 0.06 -8.26
CA ILE A 178 5.92 -0.12 -9.71
C ILE A 178 4.70 0.35 -10.50
N ASP A 179 4.93 0.82 -11.71
CA ASP A 179 3.88 0.97 -12.72
C ASP A 179 4.45 0.74 -14.12
N LYS A 180 3.58 0.59 -15.12
CA LYS A 180 3.95 0.32 -16.50
C LYS A 180 3.42 1.43 -17.40
N ASP A 181 4.32 2.05 -18.16
CA ASP A 181 3.98 3.13 -19.06
C ASP A 181 3.33 2.63 -20.36
N SER A 182 2.84 3.55 -21.18
CA SER A 182 2.14 3.25 -22.43
C SER A 182 3.04 2.63 -23.51
N THR A 183 4.35 2.71 -23.38
CA THR A 183 5.34 2.07 -24.27
C THR A 183 5.74 0.67 -23.80
N GLY A 184 5.22 0.25 -22.65
CA GLY A 184 5.51 -1.04 -22.04
C GLY A 184 6.71 -1.05 -21.10
N VAL A 185 7.34 0.09 -20.84
CA VAL A 185 8.43 0.20 -19.86
C VAL A 185 7.88 0.16 -18.45
N LEU A 186 8.48 -0.71 -17.63
CA LEU A 186 8.20 -0.77 -16.20
C LEU A 186 9.07 0.25 -15.46
N TRP A 187 8.44 1.01 -14.58
CA TRP A 187 9.08 1.97 -13.70
C TRP A 187 8.96 1.52 -12.24
N ALA A 188 9.99 1.79 -11.45
CA ALA A 188 9.98 1.61 -10.00
C ALA A 188 10.50 2.85 -9.31
N THR A 189 9.97 3.17 -8.12
CA THR A 189 10.45 4.25 -7.26
C THR A 189 10.51 3.82 -5.81
N TRP A 190 11.48 4.36 -5.08
CA TRP A 190 11.69 4.19 -3.65
C TRP A 190 12.52 5.35 -3.10
N THR A 191 12.63 5.44 -1.78
CA THR A 191 13.53 6.39 -1.12
C THR A 191 14.73 5.65 -0.52
N GLN A 192 15.92 6.27 -0.63
CA GLN A 192 17.17 5.74 -0.12
C GLN A 192 18.13 6.87 0.20
N GLY A 193 18.71 6.91 1.40
CA GLY A 193 19.68 7.92 1.82
C GLY A 193 19.17 9.34 1.61
N SER A 194 17.92 9.63 2.06
CA SER A 194 17.25 10.93 1.92
C SER A 194 17.12 11.43 0.47
N LYS A 195 16.93 10.52 -0.49
CA LYS A 195 16.75 10.83 -1.91
C LYS A 195 15.68 9.93 -2.53
N VAL A 196 14.93 10.47 -3.49
CA VAL A 196 14.06 9.68 -4.36
C VAL A 196 14.89 8.99 -5.43
N TYR A 197 14.82 7.68 -5.49
CA TYR A 197 15.41 6.87 -6.55
C TYR A 197 14.33 6.36 -7.49
N VAL A 198 14.71 6.24 -8.75
CA VAL A 198 13.91 5.58 -9.79
C VAL A 198 14.76 4.60 -10.57
N ASN A 199 14.12 3.58 -11.12
CA ASN A 199 14.69 2.68 -12.11
C ASN A 199 13.62 2.32 -13.14
N SER A 200 14.04 1.92 -14.32
CA SER A 200 13.12 1.45 -15.36
C SER A 200 13.74 0.33 -16.18
N THR A 201 12.89 -0.45 -16.84
CA THR A 201 13.33 -1.47 -17.80
C THR A 201 13.91 -0.83 -19.06
N THR A 202 14.88 -1.50 -19.69
CA THR A 202 15.65 -0.97 -20.84
C THR A 202 15.67 -1.90 -22.05
N GLY A 203 15.23 -3.14 -21.90
CA GLY A 203 15.28 -4.15 -22.98
C GLY A 203 14.31 -5.31 -22.73
N GLY A 204 13.08 -4.97 -22.36
CA GLY A 204 12.05 -5.93 -21.94
C GLY A 204 11.95 -6.04 -20.42
N ASP A 205 10.90 -6.67 -19.93
CA ASP A 205 10.48 -6.63 -18.53
C ASP A 205 11.51 -7.18 -17.53
N ALA A 206 12.42 -8.04 -17.98
CA ALA A 206 13.45 -8.63 -17.11
C ALA A 206 14.78 -7.83 -17.07
N VAL A 207 14.93 -6.83 -17.93
CA VAL A 207 16.19 -6.08 -18.06
C VAL A 207 16.03 -4.68 -17.47
N TRP A 208 16.42 -4.53 -16.22
CA TRP A 208 16.39 -3.25 -15.51
C TRP A 208 17.67 -2.45 -15.75
N GLY A 209 17.53 -1.14 -15.86
CA GLY A 209 18.66 -0.23 -15.94
C GLY A 209 19.37 -0.05 -14.59
N THR A 210 20.36 0.83 -14.56
CA THR A 210 20.99 1.28 -13.32
C THR A 210 20.05 2.26 -12.59
N PRO A 211 19.76 2.06 -11.28
CA PRO A 211 19.04 3.03 -10.48
C PRO A 211 19.70 4.41 -10.47
N PHE A 212 18.90 5.45 -10.49
CA PHE A 212 19.38 6.82 -10.42
C PHE A 212 18.48 7.68 -9.55
N VAL A 213 19.04 8.75 -9.01
CA VAL A 213 18.26 9.76 -8.25
C VAL A 213 17.35 10.50 -9.23
N LEU A 214 16.08 10.65 -8.89
CA LEU A 214 15.11 11.40 -9.69
C LEU A 214 15.68 12.80 -9.98
N PRO A 215 15.94 13.16 -11.25
CA PRO A 215 16.74 14.33 -11.61
C PRO A 215 15.92 15.64 -11.60
N VAL A 216 15.27 15.91 -10.48
CA VAL A 216 14.42 17.09 -10.29
C VAL A 216 14.68 17.77 -8.95
N THR A 217 14.30 19.03 -8.84
CA THR A 217 14.38 19.79 -7.59
C THR A 217 13.54 19.11 -6.50
N ALA A 218 14.01 19.19 -5.25
CA ALA A 218 13.36 18.63 -4.05
C ALA A 218 13.26 17.10 -3.97
N ALA A 219 13.88 16.35 -4.90
CA ALA A 219 14.02 14.90 -4.82
C ALA A 219 15.22 14.46 -3.95
N THR A 220 15.89 15.40 -3.30
CA THR A 220 17.01 15.18 -2.37
C THR A 220 16.84 16.04 -1.12
N GLY A 221 17.55 15.68 -0.06
CA GLY A 221 17.40 16.38 1.23
C GLY A 221 16.09 16.06 1.92
N LEU A 222 15.58 14.87 1.71
CA LEU A 222 14.35 14.36 2.32
C LEU A 222 14.58 14.03 3.79
N ASP A 223 13.50 13.99 4.57
CA ASP A 223 13.52 13.28 5.85
C ASP A 223 13.75 11.78 5.60
N SER A 224 14.26 11.11 6.61
CA SER A 224 14.52 9.66 6.53
C SER A 224 13.26 8.81 6.39
N ASP A 225 12.12 9.37 6.75
CA ASP A 225 10.81 8.72 6.74
C ASP A 225 9.96 9.07 5.50
N ASP A 226 10.49 9.93 4.61
CA ASP A 226 9.80 10.30 3.37
C ASP A 226 9.72 9.13 2.39
N ILE A 227 8.62 9.04 1.66
CA ILE A 227 8.33 7.97 0.69
C ILE A 227 8.03 8.52 -0.70
N SER A 228 8.01 7.61 -1.68
CA SER A 228 7.62 7.91 -3.06
C SER A 228 6.69 6.87 -3.65
N SER A 229 5.92 7.25 -4.67
CA SER A 229 5.02 6.37 -5.41
C SER A 229 5.00 6.75 -6.89
N VAL A 230 4.92 5.75 -7.77
CA VAL A 230 4.85 5.92 -9.23
C VAL A 230 3.44 5.63 -9.74
N VAL A 231 3.02 6.35 -10.78
CA VAL A 231 1.74 6.17 -11.46
C VAL A 231 1.86 6.49 -12.95
N SER A 232 1.33 5.63 -13.80
CA SER A 232 1.15 5.90 -15.24
C SER A 232 -0.21 6.55 -15.46
N PHE A 233 -0.28 7.57 -16.33
CA PHE A 233 -1.50 8.35 -16.51
C PHE A 233 -1.59 9.04 -17.87
N GLY A 234 -2.80 9.41 -18.26
CA GLY A 234 -3.07 10.18 -19.48
C GLY A 234 -2.62 9.52 -20.78
N GLY A 235 -2.40 8.20 -20.76
CA GLY A 235 -2.06 7.39 -21.93
C GLY A 235 -0.64 7.60 -22.50
N ALA A 236 0.15 8.53 -21.96
CA ALA A 236 1.50 8.82 -22.46
C ALA A 236 2.43 9.47 -21.42
N ARG A 237 2.16 9.30 -20.14
CA ARG A 237 2.96 9.90 -19.06
C ARG A 237 3.10 8.98 -17.87
N THR A 238 4.25 9.09 -17.23
CA THR A 238 4.56 8.47 -15.94
C THR A 238 4.86 9.58 -14.93
N GLY A 239 4.27 9.49 -13.75
CA GLY A 239 4.46 10.44 -12.66
C GLY A 239 5.08 9.78 -11.44
N VAL A 240 5.95 10.51 -10.74
CA VAL A 240 6.43 10.15 -9.41
C VAL A 240 6.00 11.21 -8.43
N MET A 241 5.29 10.80 -7.39
CA MET A 241 4.93 11.63 -6.24
C MET A 241 5.79 11.27 -5.05
N TRP A 242 6.23 12.26 -4.27
CA TRP A 242 6.98 12.02 -3.04
C TRP A 242 6.69 13.09 -1.98
N SER A 243 6.82 12.68 -0.72
CA SER A 243 6.83 13.61 0.41
C SER A 243 8.22 14.20 0.58
N ASN A 244 8.25 15.42 1.09
CA ASN A 244 9.45 16.07 1.61
C ASN A 244 9.05 16.84 2.87
N GLN A 245 9.14 16.16 4.00
CA GLN A 245 8.77 16.71 5.30
C GLN A 245 9.67 17.89 5.70
N VAL A 246 10.95 17.86 5.28
CA VAL A 246 11.89 18.98 5.50
C VAL A 246 11.40 20.26 4.81
N ALA A 247 10.87 20.14 3.60
CA ALA A 247 10.29 21.26 2.86
C ALA A 247 8.82 21.52 3.20
N SER A 248 8.19 20.68 4.04
CA SER A 248 6.75 20.70 4.34
C SER A 248 5.89 20.69 3.08
N ALA A 249 6.20 19.80 2.13
CA ALA A 249 5.56 19.75 0.82
C ALA A 249 5.46 18.31 0.28
N VAL A 250 4.50 18.10 -0.60
CA VAL A 250 4.40 16.92 -1.48
C VAL A 250 4.62 17.37 -2.91
N TYR A 251 5.49 16.69 -3.63
CA TYR A 251 5.88 17.03 -4.99
C TYR A 251 5.44 15.96 -5.99
N PHE A 252 5.31 16.36 -7.25
CA PHE A 252 5.00 15.45 -8.36
C PHE A 252 5.84 15.84 -9.59
N ALA A 253 6.58 14.89 -10.15
CA ALA A 253 7.33 15.05 -11.39
C ALA A 253 6.76 14.16 -12.48
N GLU A 254 6.83 14.61 -13.72
CA GLU A 254 6.26 13.94 -14.88
C GLU A 254 7.35 13.55 -15.88
N HIS A 255 7.26 12.35 -16.40
CA HIS A 255 8.04 11.82 -17.53
C HIS A 255 7.10 11.61 -18.71
N VAL A 256 7.52 11.98 -19.91
CA VAL A 256 6.80 11.65 -21.14
C VAL A 256 7.27 10.27 -21.59
N ASP A 257 6.34 9.35 -21.77
CA ASP A 257 6.63 7.99 -22.16
C ASP A 257 7.39 7.94 -23.49
N GLY A 258 8.42 7.08 -23.56
CA GLY A 258 9.32 6.99 -24.70
C GLY A 258 10.44 8.04 -24.77
N ALA A 259 10.41 9.08 -23.91
CA ALA A 259 11.54 9.98 -23.77
C ALA A 259 12.72 9.31 -23.05
N SER A 260 13.90 9.96 -23.04
CA SER A 260 15.05 9.47 -22.27
C SER A 260 14.65 9.32 -20.80
N ARG A 261 14.97 8.19 -20.19
CA ARG A 261 14.66 7.84 -18.80
C ARG A 261 15.13 8.86 -17.75
N SER A 262 16.10 9.70 -18.11
CA SER A 262 16.58 10.80 -17.30
C SER A 262 15.89 12.15 -17.58
N THR A 263 14.94 12.20 -18.51
CA THR A 263 14.22 13.42 -18.86
C THR A 263 12.90 13.48 -18.10
N TRP A 264 12.85 14.33 -17.09
CA TRP A 264 11.67 14.59 -16.27
C TRP A 264 11.27 16.05 -16.40
N ALA A 265 9.99 16.30 -16.52
CA ALA A 265 9.44 17.63 -16.56
C ALA A 265 9.56 18.33 -15.20
N VAL A 266 9.32 19.64 -15.18
CA VAL A 266 9.38 20.46 -13.99
C VAL A 266 8.57 19.85 -12.85
N THR A 267 9.21 19.73 -11.69
CA THR A 267 8.55 19.37 -10.45
C THR A 267 7.41 20.33 -10.13
N ARG A 268 6.22 19.78 -9.91
CA ARG A 268 5.07 20.53 -9.43
C ARG A 268 4.90 20.29 -7.94
N THR A 269 4.69 21.36 -7.19
CA THR A 269 4.27 21.26 -5.80
C THR A 269 2.79 20.88 -5.77
N ALA A 270 2.48 19.69 -5.26
CA ALA A 270 1.10 19.23 -5.14
C ALA A 270 0.40 19.83 -3.92
N VAL A 271 1.12 19.98 -2.82
CA VAL A 271 0.72 20.75 -1.64
C VAL A 271 1.97 21.27 -0.93
N GLN A 272 1.88 22.45 -0.33
CA GLN A 272 2.93 23.04 0.49
C GLN A 272 2.33 23.93 1.58
N GLY A 273 2.95 23.92 2.74
CA GLY A 273 2.62 24.73 3.90
C GLY A 273 3.20 24.14 5.15
N PRO A 274 3.27 24.85 6.27
CA PRO A 274 3.81 24.29 7.51
C PRO A 274 3.15 22.96 7.87
N ASN A 275 3.97 21.90 8.01
CA ASN A 275 3.55 20.54 8.34
C ASN A 275 2.51 19.92 7.38
N SER A 276 2.54 20.32 6.10
CA SER A 276 1.60 19.79 5.07
C SER A 276 2.01 18.43 4.50
N ALA A 277 3.16 17.88 4.85
CA ALA A 277 3.66 16.60 4.38
C ALA A 277 3.97 15.67 5.55
N ASP A 278 3.69 14.40 5.33
CA ASP A 278 3.99 13.24 6.19
C ASP A 278 4.42 12.09 5.27
N ASP A 279 4.87 10.98 5.81
CA ASP A 279 5.31 9.79 5.09
C ASP A 279 4.14 8.93 4.51
N HIS A 280 2.96 9.50 4.34
CA HIS A 280 1.79 8.78 3.86
C HIS A 280 1.29 9.34 2.53
N ILE A 281 1.50 8.58 1.46
CA ILE A 281 1.04 8.89 0.10
C ILE A 281 0.43 7.63 -0.52
N ASN A 282 -0.72 7.76 -1.20
CA ASN A 282 -1.24 6.76 -2.12
C ASN A 282 -1.79 7.47 -3.35
N VAL A 283 -1.21 7.20 -4.53
CA VAL A 283 -1.55 7.85 -5.79
C VAL A 283 -2.21 6.87 -6.75
N LYS A 284 -3.25 7.33 -7.45
CA LYS A 284 -3.99 6.57 -8.47
C LYS A 284 -4.30 7.45 -9.68
N SER A 285 -4.37 6.84 -10.86
CA SER A 285 -4.88 7.48 -12.07
C SER A 285 -6.27 6.95 -12.43
N LEU A 286 -7.07 7.77 -13.08
CA LEU A 286 -8.26 7.31 -13.78
C LEU A 286 -7.79 6.67 -15.09
N GLN A 287 -7.66 5.34 -15.09
CA GLN A 287 -6.94 4.56 -16.13
C GLN A 287 -7.52 4.70 -17.51
N ALA A 288 -8.85 4.80 -17.64
CA ALA A 288 -9.54 4.98 -18.92
C ALA A 288 -9.57 6.44 -19.38
N ASP A 289 -8.98 7.37 -18.64
CA ASP A 289 -9.04 8.80 -18.93
C ASP A 289 -7.75 9.30 -19.57
N ALA A 290 -7.77 9.45 -20.89
CA ALA A 290 -6.67 10.03 -21.66
C ALA A 290 -6.37 11.50 -21.29
N SER A 291 -7.26 12.19 -20.58
CA SER A 291 -7.02 13.56 -20.12
C SER A 291 -5.91 13.65 -19.07
N GLY A 292 -5.65 12.59 -18.34
CA GLY A 292 -4.56 12.51 -17.36
C GLY A 292 -4.95 13.00 -15.96
N ARG A 293 -6.19 12.73 -15.55
CA ARG A 293 -6.61 12.95 -14.16
C ARG A 293 -5.87 11.99 -13.22
N VAL A 294 -5.22 12.56 -12.22
CA VAL A 294 -4.52 11.84 -11.15
C VAL A 294 -5.06 12.33 -9.82
N TYR A 295 -5.26 11.39 -8.92
CA TYR A 295 -5.66 11.67 -7.54
C TYR A 295 -4.66 11.04 -6.58
N ALA A 296 -4.42 11.69 -5.46
CA ALA A 296 -3.62 11.15 -4.38
C ALA A 296 -4.29 11.42 -3.04
N VAL A 297 -4.12 10.53 -2.09
CA VAL A 297 -4.42 10.79 -0.69
C VAL A 297 -3.12 10.83 0.11
N ILE A 298 -3.05 11.80 1.02
CA ILE A 298 -1.89 12.03 1.88
C ILE A 298 -2.34 12.24 3.33
N LYS A 299 -1.42 12.04 4.26
CA LYS A 299 -1.51 12.55 5.64
C LYS A 299 -0.64 13.81 5.76
N THR A 300 -1.03 14.72 6.62
CA THR A 300 -0.23 15.86 7.05
C THR A 300 0.40 15.58 8.41
N SER A 301 1.45 16.31 8.80
CA SER A 301 2.06 16.24 10.16
C SER A 301 1.47 17.32 11.10
N LEU A 302 0.28 17.81 10.83
CA LEU A 302 -0.36 18.86 11.64
C LEU A 302 -0.74 18.37 13.04
N ASP A 303 -1.01 17.09 13.22
CA ASP A 303 -1.24 16.45 14.52
C ASP A 303 0.02 16.49 15.41
N ASP A 304 1.19 16.17 14.87
CA ASP A 304 2.46 16.25 15.57
C ASP A 304 2.88 17.69 15.90
N ALA A 305 2.47 18.64 15.08
CA ALA A 305 2.71 20.06 15.29
C ALA A 305 1.78 20.71 16.32
N GLY A 306 0.81 19.96 16.86
CA GLY A 306 -0.14 20.46 17.85
C GLY A 306 -1.18 21.44 17.30
N ALA A 307 -1.51 21.32 16.01
CA ALA A 307 -2.58 22.09 15.38
C ALA A 307 -3.96 21.78 16.01
N THR A 308 -4.93 22.63 15.74
CA THR A 308 -6.29 22.47 16.28
C THR A 308 -6.93 21.17 15.82
N SER A 309 -7.79 20.60 16.63
CA SER A 309 -8.47 19.32 16.34
C SER A 309 -9.29 19.30 15.04
N SER A 310 -9.64 20.48 14.50
CA SER A 310 -10.35 20.65 13.23
C SER A 310 -9.41 20.82 12.02
N ALA A 311 -8.11 20.88 12.22
CA ALA A 311 -7.15 20.99 11.12
C ALA A 311 -7.18 19.74 10.24
N PRO A 312 -6.87 19.87 8.93
CA PRO A 312 -6.93 18.76 8.00
C PRO A 312 -5.78 17.78 8.26
N LEU A 313 -6.11 16.52 8.57
CA LEU A 313 -5.12 15.47 8.77
C LEU A 313 -4.96 14.60 7.52
N ILE A 314 -6.07 14.16 6.92
CA ILE A 314 -6.08 13.42 5.67
C ILE A 314 -6.62 14.33 4.57
N MET A 315 -5.84 14.43 3.48
CA MET A 315 -6.14 15.27 2.32
C MET A 315 -6.23 14.42 1.06
N LEU A 316 -7.18 14.74 0.19
CA LEU A 316 -7.17 14.31 -1.20
C LEU A 316 -6.54 15.42 -2.03
N LEU A 317 -5.62 15.06 -2.91
CA LEU A 317 -5.02 15.92 -3.93
C LEU A 317 -5.56 15.49 -5.30
N ALA A 318 -5.94 16.45 -6.13
CA ALA A 318 -6.44 16.20 -7.48
C ALA A 318 -5.64 17.03 -8.49
N ARG A 319 -5.06 16.36 -9.50
CA ARG A 319 -4.35 17.00 -10.60
C ARG A 319 -5.34 17.44 -11.67
N ASP A 320 -5.34 18.72 -11.99
CA ASP A 320 -6.06 19.24 -13.14
C ASP A 320 -5.42 18.75 -14.44
N PRO A 321 -6.15 18.09 -15.34
CA PRO A 321 -5.56 17.48 -16.54
C PRO A 321 -5.08 18.51 -17.56
N ALA A 322 -5.70 19.71 -17.64
CA ALA A 322 -5.37 20.72 -18.63
C ALA A 322 -4.13 21.52 -18.24
N THR A 323 -4.02 21.89 -16.96
CA THR A 323 -2.95 22.77 -16.44
C THR A 323 -1.85 22.01 -15.73
N GLY A 324 -2.13 20.80 -15.25
CA GLY A 324 -1.26 20.04 -14.36
C GLY A 324 -1.17 20.59 -12.95
N ALA A 325 -1.98 21.61 -12.60
CA ALA A 325 -2.05 22.16 -11.26
C ALA A 325 -2.75 21.18 -10.31
N TRP A 326 -2.43 21.29 -9.01
CA TRP A 326 -3.02 20.46 -7.98
C TRP A 326 -3.97 21.27 -7.10
N SER A 327 -5.10 20.67 -6.79
CA SER A 327 -6.06 21.15 -5.79
C SER A 327 -6.10 20.18 -4.63
N SER A 328 -6.37 20.69 -3.42
CA SER A 328 -6.44 19.88 -2.20
C SER A 328 -7.82 19.95 -1.54
N TYR A 329 -8.28 18.81 -1.01
CA TYR A 329 -9.59 18.65 -0.39
C TYR A 329 -9.43 17.91 0.93
N ARG A 330 -10.08 18.40 2.00
CA ARG A 330 -10.05 17.75 3.30
C ARG A 330 -10.88 16.47 3.28
N VAL A 331 -10.27 15.34 3.65
CA VAL A 331 -10.93 14.05 3.86
C VAL A 331 -11.20 13.82 5.34
N GLY A 332 -10.23 14.07 6.21
CA GLY A 332 -10.32 13.87 7.65
C GLY A 332 -9.66 14.98 8.43
N GLN A 333 -10.10 15.16 9.67
CA GLN A 333 -9.57 16.12 10.62
C GLN A 333 -8.68 15.42 11.66
N ILE A 334 -7.86 16.16 12.39
CA ILE A 334 -7.02 15.62 13.49
C ILE A 334 -7.88 14.86 14.52
N LYS A 335 -9.05 15.41 14.89
CA LYS A 335 -9.97 14.75 15.82
C LYS A 335 -10.49 13.40 15.34
N ASP A 336 -10.45 13.12 14.03
CA ASP A 336 -10.88 11.84 13.46
C ASP A 336 -9.80 10.75 13.63
N CYS A 337 -8.56 11.13 13.93
CA CYS A 337 -7.41 10.27 14.21
C CYS A 337 -7.05 9.30 13.09
N HIS A 338 -7.35 9.62 11.85
CA HIS A 338 -7.04 8.74 10.74
C HIS A 338 -5.55 8.78 10.37
N THR A 339 -5.04 7.64 9.91
CA THR A 339 -3.69 7.49 9.36
C THR A 339 -3.70 6.49 8.21
N ARG A 340 -2.62 6.38 7.46
CA ARG A 340 -2.41 5.41 6.37
C ARG A 340 -3.54 5.38 5.35
N PRO A 341 -3.85 6.51 4.72
CA PRO A 341 -4.92 6.57 3.74
C PRO A 341 -4.58 5.83 2.46
N VAL A 342 -5.58 5.16 1.88
CA VAL A 342 -5.51 4.51 0.57
C VAL A 342 -6.71 4.93 -0.27
N LEU A 343 -6.49 5.13 -1.57
CA LEU A 343 -7.49 5.58 -2.53
C LEU A 343 -7.94 4.46 -3.47
N LEU A 344 -9.23 4.40 -3.77
CA LEU A 344 -9.79 3.70 -4.94
C LEU A 344 -10.61 4.65 -5.79
N ILE A 345 -10.64 4.37 -7.09
CA ILE A 345 -11.41 5.11 -8.08
C ILE A 345 -12.46 4.16 -8.67
N ASP A 346 -13.73 4.46 -8.44
CA ASP A 346 -14.83 3.86 -9.17
C ASP A 346 -15.04 4.66 -10.46
N SER A 347 -14.58 4.08 -11.57
CA SER A 347 -14.63 4.73 -12.87
C SER A 347 -16.01 4.73 -13.49
N GLU A 348 -16.89 3.79 -13.08
CA GLU A 348 -18.25 3.69 -13.58
C GLU A 348 -19.15 4.76 -12.96
N HIS A 349 -19.11 4.89 -11.63
CA HIS A 349 -19.95 5.87 -10.91
C HIS A 349 -19.24 7.19 -10.64
N GLN A 350 -18.03 7.40 -11.19
CA GLN A 350 -17.21 8.62 -11.01
C GLN A 350 -17.07 9.01 -9.53
N THR A 351 -16.74 8.03 -8.69
CA THR A 351 -16.65 8.18 -7.23
C THR A 351 -15.26 7.83 -6.73
N LEU A 352 -14.75 8.65 -5.82
CA LEU A 352 -13.50 8.45 -5.08
C LEU A 352 -13.83 7.83 -3.73
N TYR A 353 -13.15 6.75 -3.38
CA TYR A 353 -13.23 6.10 -2.07
C TYR A 353 -11.89 6.22 -1.36
N VAL A 354 -11.92 6.68 -0.12
CA VAL A 354 -10.73 6.78 0.74
C VAL A 354 -10.90 5.87 1.94
N PHE A 355 -9.94 4.96 2.12
CA PHE A 355 -9.87 4.03 3.24
C PHE A 355 -8.77 4.47 4.18
N MET A 356 -9.02 4.42 5.49
CA MET A 356 -8.11 4.98 6.49
C MET A 356 -8.10 4.11 7.73
N THR A 357 -6.93 3.97 8.32
CA THR A 357 -6.76 3.32 9.62
C THR A 357 -7.08 4.30 10.74
N ALA A 358 -7.90 3.88 11.71
CA ALA A 358 -8.00 4.56 12.99
C ALA A 358 -7.23 3.75 14.04
N PRO A 359 -6.21 4.31 14.70
CA PRO A 359 -5.37 3.57 15.64
C PRO A 359 -6.17 3.09 16.85
N ASP A 360 -5.61 2.10 17.55
CA ASP A 360 -6.17 1.52 18.79
C ASP A 360 -5.90 2.39 20.04
N SER A 361 -4.95 3.29 19.95
CA SER A 361 -4.51 4.16 21.07
C SER A 361 -4.18 5.57 20.58
N GLY A 362 -4.08 6.50 21.53
CA GLY A 362 -3.68 7.89 21.25
C GLY A 362 -4.77 8.74 20.59
N CYS A 363 -5.99 8.25 20.49
CA CYS A 363 -7.13 8.95 19.91
C CYS A 363 -8.20 9.27 20.98
N PRO A 364 -8.82 10.45 20.95
CA PRO A 364 -9.90 10.79 21.88
C PRO A 364 -11.21 10.03 21.63
N TYR A 365 -11.35 9.35 20.51
CA TYR A 365 -12.54 8.53 20.23
C TYR A 365 -12.52 7.23 21.03
N THR A 366 -13.61 6.98 21.75
CA THR A 366 -13.82 5.74 22.51
C THR A 366 -14.48 4.63 21.69
N GLY A 367 -15.05 4.96 20.53
CA GLY A 367 -15.72 4.01 19.65
C GLY A 367 -14.85 3.52 18.50
N TYR A 368 -14.85 2.22 18.26
CA TYR A 368 -14.18 1.59 17.11
C TYR A 368 -12.67 1.92 16.98
N PRO A 369 -11.86 1.72 18.04
CA PRO A 369 -10.40 1.78 17.89
C PRO A 369 -9.92 0.65 16.97
N GLY A 370 -8.71 0.78 16.42
CA GLY A 370 -8.07 -0.25 15.59
C GLY A 370 -8.94 -0.75 14.44
N THR A 371 -9.57 0.18 13.71
CA THR A 371 -10.60 -0.11 12.70
C THR A 371 -10.26 0.59 11.39
N ILE A 372 -10.58 -0.03 10.26
CA ILE A 372 -10.50 0.62 8.94
C ILE A 372 -11.84 1.29 8.63
N PHE A 373 -11.77 2.57 8.28
CA PHE A 373 -12.92 3.39 7.89
C PHE A 373 -12.87 3.74 6.41
N MET A 374 -14.03 3.97 5.83
CA MET A 374 -14.25 4.39 4.45
C MET A 374 -15.00 5.72 4.40
N LYS A 375 -14.58 6.60 3.50
CA LYS A 375 -15.34 7.77 3.05
C LYS A 375 -15.38 7.80 1.52
N SER A 376 -16.38 8.43 0.95
CA SER A 376 -16.52 8.60 -0.50
C SER A 376 -16.88 10.01 -0.89
N SER A 377 -16.58 10.36 -2.14
CA SER A 377 -16.96 11.65 -2.73
C SER A 377 -17.12 11.51 -4.25
N PRO A 378 -18.13 12.14 -4.87
CA PRO A 378 -18.21 12.21 -6.32
C PRO A 378 -17.06 13.04 -6.89
N MET A 379 -16.52 12.64 -8.05
CA MET A 379 -15.45 13.37 -8.74
C MET A 379 -15.86 14.72 -9.27
N SER A 380 -17.17 14.89 -9.59
CA SER A 380 -17.71 16.14 -10.13
C SER A 380 -17.79 17.26 -9.10
N SER A 381 -17.84 16.92 -7.80
CA SER A 381 -17.90 17.85 -6.70
C SER A 381 -17.25 17.25 -5.46
N ILE A 382 -15.92 17.33 -5.40
CA ILE A 382 -15.15 16.66 -4.36
C ILE A 382 -15.40 17.30 -2.99
N ALA A 383 -16.10 16.55 -2.13
CA ALA A 383 -16.36 16.91 -0.74
C ALA A 383 -16.57 15.65 0.09
N PHE A 384 -15.88 15.54 1.21
CA PHE A 384 -16.00 14.41 2.12
C PHE A 384 -16.76 14.87 3.38
N PRO A 385 -17.70 14.05 3.88
CA PRO A 385 -18.44 14.39 5.10
C PRO A 385 -17.50 14.43 6.32
N ASP A 386 -17.83 15.26 7.30
CA ASP A 386 -17.13 15.31 8.59
C ASP A 386 -17.29 13.99 9.36
N GLY A 387 -16.41 13.76 10.35
CA GLY A 387 -16.38 12.56 11.17
C GLY A 387 -15.56 11.43 10.56
N ARG A 388 -15.61 10.25 11.21
CA ARG A 388 -14.72 9.13 10.90
C ARG A 388 -15.10 8.33 9.64
N GLY A 389 -16.33 8.46 9.14
CA GLY A 389 -16.82 7.67 8.01
C GLY A 389 -17.44 6.34 8.46
N THR A 390 -17.57 5.39 7.53
CA THR A 390 -18.16 4.07 7.74
C THR A 390 -17.08 3.06 8.12
N PRO A 391 -17.18 2.35 9.26
CA PRO A 391 -16.27 1.27 9.61
C PRO A 391 -16.48 0.07 8.66
N ILE A 392 -15.40 -0.48 8.09
CA ILE A 392 -15.49 -1.56 7.10
C ILE A 392 -14.67 -2.81 7.46
N ILE A 393 -13.62 -2.69 8.30
CA ILE A 393 -12.87 -3.83 8.81
C ILE A 393 -12.57 -3.60 10.28
N ARG A 394 -12.95 -4.56 11.13
CA ARG A 394 -12.70 -4.54 12.57
C ARG A 394 -12.66 -5.94 13.15
N ASP A 395 -11.66 -6.23 13.95
CA ASP A 395 -11.62 -7.35 14.90
C ASP A 395 -12.16 -6.83 16.24
N ALA A 396 -13.33 -7.28 16.66
CA ALA A 396 -13.99 -6.78 17.86
C ALA A 396 -13.30 -7.25 19.15
N LEU A 397 -12.63 -8.41 19.10
CA LEU A 397 -11.93 -8.99 20.26
C LEU A 397 -10.51 -8.41 20.43
N SER A 398 -9.89 -8.01 19.35
CA SER A 398 -8.54 -7.45 19.35
C SER A 398 -8.45 -6.33 18.31
N PRO A 399 -9.01 -5.15 18.59
CA PRO A 399 -9.12 -4.07 17.62
C PRO A 399 -7.75 -3.41 17.34
N ASN A 400 -7.00 -3.97 16.40
CA ASN A 400 -5.66 -3.53 15.99
C ASN A 400 -5.48 -3.65 14.48
N MET A 401 -6.49 -3.22 13.69
CA MET A 401 -6.37 -3.18 12.22
C MET A 401 -5.41 -2.09 11.80
N ASN A 402 -4.51 -2.43 10.87
CA ASN A 402 -3.52 -1.49 10.36
C ASN A 402 -3.19 -1.77 8.88
N ASN A 403 -2.50 -0.81 8.24
CA ASN A 403 -1.95 -0.94 6.89
C ASN A 403 -2.98 -1.40 5.86
N VAL A 404 -4.00 -0.59 5.66
CA VAL A 404 -5.01 -0.85 4.63
C VAL A 404 -4.36 -0.88 3.24
N THR A 405 -4.75 -1.84 2.41
CA THR A 405 -4.31 -2.00 1.03
C THR A 405 -5.46 -2.40 0.12
N THR A 406 -5.31 -2.17 -1.17
CA THR A 406 -6.26 -2.55 -2.21
C THR A 406 -5.54 -2.70 -3.56
N THR A 407 -6.20 -2.45 -4.69
CA THR A 407 -5.66 -2.57 -6.03
C THR A 407 -5.21 -1.23 -6.62
N LYS A 408 -4.36 -1.27 -7.66
CA LYS A 408 -4.05 -0.13 -8.53
C LYS A 408 -5.15 0.11 -9.59
N GLN A 409 -5.93 -0.91 -9.89
CA GLN A 409 -6.97 -0.84 -10.92
C GLN A 409 -8.13 0.06 -10.48
N ASN A 410 -8.77 0.72 -11.44
CA ASN A 410 -10.08 1.30 -11.20
C ASN A 410 -11.11 0.17 -10.98
N VAL A 411 -12.12 0.44 -10.19
CA VAL A 411 -13.19 -0.50 -9.86
C VAL A 411 -14.51 -0.10 -10.53
N THR A 412 -15.42 -1.05 -10.65
CA THR A 412 -16.75 -0.91 -11.27
C THR A 412 -17.75 -1.79 -10.53
N SER A 413 -19.02 -1.72 -10.88
CA SER A 413 -20.05 -2.64 -10.34
C SER A 413 -19.71 -4.11 -10.60
N ALA A 414 -19.05 -4.43 -11.74
CA ALA A 414 -18.62 -5.78 -12.05
C ALA A 414 -17.52 -6.32 -11.12
N THR A 415 -16.62 -5.46 -10.68
CA THR A 415 -15.54 -5.85 -9.77
C THR A 415 -15.96 -5.80 -8.30
N GLY A 416 -16.80 -4.82 -7.94
CA GLY A 416 -16.94 -4.38 -6.56
C GLY A 416 -15.61 -3.84 -6.02
N MET A 417 -15.50 -3.71 -4.69
CA MET A 417 -14.27 -3.28 -4.03
C MET A 417 -13.85 -4.34 -3.01
N VAL A 418 -12.61 -4.81 -3.07
CA VAL A 418 -12.00 -5.57 -1.98
C VAL A 418 -10.89 -4.74 -1.35
N VAL A 419 -11.01 -4.56 -0.05
CA VAL A 419 -10.06 -3.83 0.80
C VAL A 419 -9.51 -4.78 1.84
N MET A 420 -8.23 -4.75 2.09
CA MET A 420 -7.57 -5.64 3.05
C MET A 420 -6.77 -4.84 4.08
N ALA A 421 -6.67 -5.37 5.29
CA ALA A 421 -5.81 -4.87 6.35
C ALA A 421 -5.19 -6.04 7.11
N SER A 422 -4.18 -5.79 7.92
CA SER A 422 -3.63 -6.77 8.85
C SER A 422 -3.91 -6.37 10.30
N ASN A 423 -4.07 -7.37 11.15
CA ASN A 423 -4.06 -7.22 12.60
C ASN A 423 -2.74 -7.78 13.11
N ASP A 424 -1.85 -6.91 13.56
CA ASP A 424 -0.50 -7.31 13.98
C ASP A 424 -0.51 -8.04 15.34
N VAL A 425 -1.56 -7.88 16.16
CA VAL A 425 -1.70 -8.56 17.46
C VAL A 425 -2.17 -10.01 17.26
N THR A 426 -3.24 -10.21 16.48
CA THR A 426 -3.77 -11.55 16.20
C THR A 426 -3.06 -12.25 15.04
N GLN A 427 -2.14 -11.54 14.37
CA GLN A 427 -1.38 -12.01 13.22
C GLN A 427 -2.30 -12.60 12.14
N ARG A 428 -3.28 -11.80 11.69
CA ARG A 428 -4.28 -12.18 10.69
C ARG A 428 -4.45 -11.10 9.63
N TYR A 429 -4.65 -11.55 8.39
CA TYR A 429 -5.27 -10.71 7.37
C TYR A 429 -6.76 -10.58 7.65
N TRP A 430 -7.31 -9.45 7.28
CA TRP A 430 -8.77 -9.18 7.26
C TRP A 430 -9.13 -8.47 5.97
N HIS A 431 -10.35 -8.67 5.49
CA HIS A 431 -10.83 -7.96 4.30
C HIS A 431 -12.31 -7.57 4.41
N ALA A 432 -12.67 -6.55 3.64
CA ALA A 432 -14.03 -6.20 3.31
C ALA A 432 -14.26 -6.43 1.81
N ASP A 433 -15.34 -7.06 1.44
CA ASP A 433 -15.84 -7.22 0.06
C ASP A 433 -17.10 -6.40 -0.08
N LEU A 434 -16.97 -5.23 -0.73
CA LEU A 434 -18.01 -4.21 -0.78
C LEU A 434 -18.59 -4.16 -2.19
N PRO A 435 -19.87 -4.48 -2.40
CA PRO A 435 -20.50 -4.32 -3.71
C PRO A 435 -20.58 -2.84 -4.07
N LEU A 436 -20.34 -2.53 -5.34
CA LEU A 436 -20.73 -1.25 -5.93
C LEU A 436 -22.13 -1.42 -6.54
N GLY A 437 -23.02 -0.47 -6.29
CA GLY A 437 -24.38 -0.52 -6.83
C GLY A 437 -24.34 -0.58 -8.37
N SER A 438 -25.27 -1.31 -9.00
CA SER A 438 -25.52 -1.14 -10.43
C SER A 438 -26.12 0.25 -10.67
N SER A 439 -25.55 1.02 -11.60
CA SER A 439 -26.08 2.30 -12.08
C SER A 439 -27.51 2.17 -12.64
#